data_21627e0f24515afbac7c059d6b35b4e6
#
_entry.id   21627e0f24515afbac7c059d6b35b4e6
#
_cell.length_a   1.000
_cell.length_b   1.000
_cell.length_c   1.000
_cell.angle_alpha   90.00
_cell.angle_beta   90.00
_cell.angle_gamma   90.00
#
_symmetry.space_group_name_H-M   'P 1'
#
loop_
_entity.id
_entity.type
_entity.pdbx_description
1 polymer ?
#
loop_
_entity_poly.entity_id
_entity_poly.type
_entity_poly.pdbx_seq_one_letter_code
_entity_poly.pdbx_strand_id
1 'polypeptide(L)'
;MLSGIRKSKYATPLGLGLAALISVLLMVFAWWVCFSFLAIALVLYGVPTIFGFKNKKWLAVFGTVMLVVLGLTWTAMMYNQTINFEGETVESPNGAMVDGTVNPAVGVPGTFYTFNVTLTSGATDADVHLYLTNDWDTGQSAITNTSMAFSHNASNGAVYSRTVQLNESGLYGFEFLLDTTSSGGSWEATYGAYGPVNANNNDILMYWLQSGMMIAFFNIGLLFYMLLLLVFWMDRSRKKMEGEMKKREAAKAVATEKMVCSECGSDVPADAEKCPQCGERFDDAQKNATAEEKKCPKCNAVIFDTDKKCWNCGTELMAPPKQG
;
A
#
# COMPACT_ATOMS: atom_id res chain seq x y z
N MET A 1 -17.63 25.61 -3.23
CA MET A 1 -18.34 24.62 -4.06
C MET A 1 -18.55 23.27 -3.33
N LEU A 2 -17.55 22.67 -2.69
CA LEU A 2 -17.68 21.39 -1.96
C LEU A 2 -18.62 21.41 -0.75
N SER A 3 -18.80 22.55 -0.08
CA SER A 3 -19.70 22.68 1.09
C SER A 3 -21.19 22.50 0.75
N GLY A 4 -21.60 22.88 -0.46
CA GLY A 4 -22.97 22.68 -0.96
C GLY A 4 -23.27 21.19 -1.27
N ILE A 5 -22.30 20.50 -1.86
CA ILE A 5 -22.43 19.07 -2.22
C ILE A 5 -22.57 18.20 -0.96
N ARG A 6 -21.79 18.50 0.09
CA ARG A 6 -21.84 17.77 1.38
C ARG A 6 -23.23 17.79 2.09
N LYS A 7 -24.03 18.79 1.83
CA LYS A 7 -25.37 18.94 2.43
C LYS A 7 -26.46 18.17 1.66
N SER A 8 -26.16 17.68 0.45
CA SER A 8 -27.09 16.90 -0.36
C SER A 8 -27.25 15.49 0.19
N LYS A 9 -28.48 14.97 0.20
CA LYS A 9 -28.78 13.57 0.55
C LYS A 9 -28.09 12.55 -0.37
N TYR A 10 -27.67 12.98 -1.56
CA TYR A 10 -26.95 12.17 -2.54
C TYR A 10 -25.42 12.23 -2.40
N ALA A 11 -24.87 13.05 -1.53
CA ALA A 11 -23.43 13.22 -1.38
C ALA A 11 -22.73 11.90 -1.04
N THR A 12 -23.24 11.18 -0.05
CA THR A 12 -22.68 9.90 0.39
C THR A 12 -22.67 8.81 -0.69
N PRO A 13 -23.80 8.47 -1.32
CA PRO A 13 -23.79 7.45 -2.39
C PRO A 13 -22.94 7.88 -3.59
N LEU A 14 -22.91 9.16 -3.94
CA LEU A 14 -22.06 9.69 -5.00
C LEU A 14 -20.58 9.51 -4.66
N GLY A 15 -20.18 9.79 -3.42
CA GLY A 15 -18.80 9.62 -2.94
C GLY A 15 -18.35 8.15 -2.97
N LEU A 16 -19.22 7.23 -2.56
CA LEU A 16 -18.94 5.79 -2.63
C LEU A 16 -18.83 5.30 -4.08
N GLY A 17 -19.77 5.70 -4.94
CA GLY A 17 -19.75 5.35 -6.37
C GLY A 17 -18.53 5.89 -7.10
N LEU A 18 -18.13 7.14 -6.81
CA LEU A 18 -16.94 7.75 -7.38
C LEU A 18 -15.65 7.06 -6.91
N ALA A 19 -15.58 6.71 -5.62
CA ALA A 19 -14.44 5.96 -5.07
C ALA A 19 -14.32 4.59 -5.73
N ALA A 20 -15.45 3.88 -5.91
CA ALA A 20 -15.47 2.58 -6.58
C ALA A 20 -15.00 2.71 -8.03
N LEU A 21 -15.55 3.65 -8.79
CA LEU A 21 -15.20 3.87 -10.19
C LEU A 21 -13.71 4.18 -10.37
N ILE A 22 -13.18 5.16 -9.60
CA ILE A 22 -11.76 5.53 -9.69
C ILE A 22 -10.87 4.36 -9.31
N SER A 23 -11.22 3.59 -8.27
CA SER A 23 -10.41 2.44 -7.84
C SER A 23 -10.34 1.35 -8.90
N VAL A 24 -11.47 1.05 -9.58
CA VAL A 24 -11.49 0.08 -10.68
C VAL A 24 -10.69 0.60 -11.88
N LEU A 25 -10.83 1.87 -12.23
CA LEU A 25 -10.06 2.48 -13.33
C LEU A 25 -8.55 2.45 -13.02
N LEU A 26 -8.13 2.76 -11.81
CA LEU A 26 -6.74 2.66 -11.41
C LEU A 26 -6.22 1.22 -11.48
N MET A 27 -7.04 0.23 -11.11
CA MET A 27 -6.69 -1.17 -11.20
C MET A 27 -6.48 -1.63 -12.66
N VAL A 28 -7.35 -1.19 -13.57
CA VAL A 28 -7.28 -1.60 -14.99
C VAL A 28 -6.16 -0.88 -15.74
N PHE A 29 -5.99 0.43 -15.54
CA PHE A 29 -5.11 1.24 -16.38
C PHE A 29 -3.74 1.56 -15.77
N ALA A 30 -3.60 1.45 -14.45
CA ALA A 30 -2.38 1.85 -13.74
C ALA A 30 -1.80 0.76 -12.83
N TRP A 31 -2.20 -0.49 -12.98
CA TRP A 31 -1.75 -1.60 -12.12
C TRP A 31 -0.22 -1.81 -12.15
N TRP A 32 0.43 -1.51 -13.27
CA TRP A 32 1.88 -1.60 -13.47
C TRP A 32 2.68 -0.48 -12.77
N VAL A 33 1.99 0.55 -12.23
CA VAL A 33 2.63 1.63 -11.47
C VAL A 33 2.69 1.23 -10.00
N CYS A 34 3.89 1.16 -9.42
CA CYS A 34 4.10 0.72 -8.03
C CYS A 34 3.24 1.46 -6.98
N PHE A 35 2.89 2.73 -7.24
CA PHE A 35 2.08 3.55 -6.32
C PHE A 35 0.57 3.41 -6.52
N SER A 36 0.10 2.66 -7.51
CA SER A 36 -1.35 2.55 -7.78
C SER A 36 -2.11 1.90 -6.63
N PHE A 37 -1.55 0.90 -5.97
CA PHE A 37 -2.18 0.26 -4.80
C PHE A 37 -2.35 1.23 -3.63
N LEU A 38 -1.36 2.09 -3.38
CA LEU A 38 -1.45 3.16 -2.39
C LEU A 38 -2.51 4.19 -2.79
N ALA A 39 -2.53 4.58 -4.07
CA ALA A 39 -3.54 5.51 -4.60
C ALA A 39 -4.96 4.94 -4.44
N ILE A 40 -5.19 3.67 -4.75
CA ILE A 40 -6.48 2.98 -4.55
C ILE A 40 -6.88 3.02 -3.07
N ALA A 41 -5.97 2.68 -2.14
CA ALA A 41 -6.25 2.71 -0.71
C ALA A 41 -6.64 4.12 -0.23
N LEU A 42 -5.93 5.16 -0.72
CA LEU A 42 -6.24 6.56 -0.43
C LEU A 42 -7.59 7.00 -1.02
N VAL A 43 -7.93 6.56 -2.22
CA VAL A 43 -9.21 6.84 -2.88
C VAL A 43 -10.36 6.20 -2.12
N LEU A 44 -10.25 4.92 -1.75
CA LEU A 44 -11.27 4.18 -0.99
C LEU A 44 -11.56 4.82 0.37
N TYR A 45 -10.57 5.44 1.00
CA TYR A 45 -10.75 6.17 2.25
C TYR A 45 -11.13 7.63 2.03
N GLY A 46 -10.38 8.35 1.20
CA GLY A 46 -10.42 9.80 1.08
C GLY A 46 -11.69 10.31 0.39
N VAL A 47 -12.05 9.72 -0.75
CA VAL A 47 -13.21 10.19 -1.52
C VAL A 47 -14.51 10.11 -0.71
N PRO A 48 -14.89 8.97 -0.08
CA PRO A 48 -16.09 8.92 0.74
C PRO A 48 -16.07 9.93 1.89
N THR A 49 -14.93 10.12 2.56
CA THR A 49 -14.80 11.07 3.68
C THR A 49 -14.94 12.52 3.23
N ILE A 50 -14.41 12.89 2.07
CA ILE A 50 -14.60 14.22 1.44
C ILE A 50 -16.09 14.47 1.18
N PHE A 51 -16.83 13.48 0.74
CA PHE A 51 -18.27 13.55 0.51
C PHE A 51 -19.12 13.43 1.77
N GLY A 52 -18.51 13.42 2.96
CA GLY A 52 -19.19 13.50 4.25
C GLY A 52 -19.52 12.15 4.90
N PHE A 53 -18.98 11.05 4.42
CA PHE A 53 -19.14 9.74 5.03
C PHE A 53 -18.37 9.65 6.35
N LYS A 54 -19.08 9.61 7.49
CA LYS A 54 -18.48 9.69 8.83
C LYS A 54 -18.41 8.33 9.54
N ASN A 55 -19.22 7.35 9.12
CA ASN A 55 -19.31 6.08 9.82
C ASN A 55 -18.16 5.13 9.40
N LYS A 56 -17.12 5.04 10.26
CA LYS A 56 -15.92 4.25 9.97
C LYS A 56 -16.19 2.74 9.84
N LYS A 57 -17.20 2.21 10.56
CA LYS A 57 -17.57 0.79 10.44
C LYS A 57 -18.10 0.48 9.05
N TRP A 58 -19.02 1.30 8.55
CA TRP A 58 -19.55 1.16 7.20
C TRP A 58 -18.52 1.44 6.11
N LEU A 59 -17.56 2.34 6.37
CA LEU A 59 -16.44 2.56 5.46
C LEU A 59 -15.53 1.32 5.37
N ALA A 60 -15.28 0.64 6.49
CA ALA A 60 -14.54 -0.63 6.49
C ALA A 60 -15.29 -1.71 5.71
N VAL A 61 -16.61 -1.85 5.89
CA VAL A 61 -17.44 -2.79 5.11
C VAL A 61 -17.37 -2.46 3.61
N PHE A 62 -17.56 -1.19 3.24
CA PHE A 62 -17.42 -0.75 1.85
C PHE A 62 -16.03 -1.10 1.28
N GLY A 63 -14.97 -0.82 2.03
CA GLY A 63 -13.61 -1.18 1.62
C GLY A 63 -13.44 -2.68 1.40
N THR A 64 -13.94 -3.53 2.33
CA THR A 64 -13.90 -5.00 2.16
C THR A 64 -14.62 -5.45 0.88
N VAL A 65 -15.81 -4.92 0.62
CA VAL A 65 -16.56 -5.23 -0.61
C VAL A 65 -15.75 -4.80 -1.85
N MET A 66 -15.15 -3.61 -1.79
CA MET A 66 -14.32 -3.12 -2.89
C MET A 66 -13.05 -3.95 -3.11
N LEU A 67 -12.43 -4.48 -2.05
CA LEU A 67 -11.29 -5.40 -2.21
C LEU A 67 -11.68 -6.67 -2.97
N VAL A 68 -12.85 -7.25 -2.68
CA VAL A 68 -13.36 -8.38 -3.46
C VAL A 68 -13.60 -8.01 -4.92
N VAL A 69 -14.24 -6.86 -5.18
CA VAL A 69 -14.47 -6.37 -6.54
C VAL A 69 -13.15 -6.16 -7.30
N LEU A 70 -12.15 -5.54 -6.66
CA LEU A 70 -10.84 -5.31 -7.26
C LEU A 70 -10.08 -6.62 -7.51
N GLY A 71 -10.16 -7.59 -6.59
CA GLY A 71 -9.59 -8.93 -6.78
C GLY A 71 -10.22 -9.64 -7.98
N LEU A 72 -11.55 -9.60 -8.11
CA LEU A 72 -12.26 -10.17 -9.27
C LEU A 72 -11.93 -9.43 -10.57
N THR A 73 -11.77 -8.10 -10.53
CA THR A 73 -11.35 -7.31 -11.70
C THR A 73 -9.97 -7.74 -12.19
N TRP A 74 -9.03 -7.88 -11.26
CA TRP A 74 -7.69 -8.40 -11.56
C TRP A 74 -7.75 -9.80 -12.18
N THR A 75 -8.50 -10.71 -11.53
CA THR A 75 -8.71 -12.08 -12.03
C THR A 75 -9.23 -12.08 -13.46
N ALA A 76 -10.28 -11.31 -13.75
CA ALA A 76 -10.88 -11.25 -15.08
C ALA A 76 -9.91 -10.71 -16.13
N MET A 77 -9.12 -9.68 -15.76
CA MET A 77 -8.12 -9.09 -16.67
C MET A 77 -7.02 -10.08 -17.00
N MET A 78 -6.41 -10.70 -15.98
CA MET A 78 -5.31 -11.64 -16.17
C MET A 78 -5.77 -12.94 -16.83
N TYR A 79 -6.95 -13.46 -16.46
CA TYR A 79 -7.54 -14.61 -17.11
C TYR A 79 -7.72 -14.36 -18.61
N ASN A 80 -8.30 -13.21 -18.99
CA ASN A 80 -8.51 -12.88 -20.42
C ASN A 80 -7.18 -12.73 -21.17
N GLN A 81 -6.15 -12.15 -20.57
CA GLN A 81 -4.83 -12.05 -21.18
C GLN A 81 -4.19 -13.44 -21.37
N THR A 82 -4.35 -14.33 -20.38
CA THR A 82 -3.74 -15.65 -20.41
C THR A 82 -4.39 -16.58 -21.44
N ILE A 83 -5.72 -16.61 -21.55
CA ILE A 83 -6.41 -17.46 -22.55
C ILE A 83 -6.26 -16.97 -23.99
N ASN A 84 -5.99 -15.67 -24.19
CA ASN A 84 -5.75 -15.05 -25.48
C ASN A 84 -4.26 -14.74 -25.71
N PHE A 85 -3.38 -15.49 -25.06
CA PHE A 85 -1.95 -15.30 -25.21
C PHE A 85 -1.50 -15.75 -26.62
N GLU A 86 -0.91 -14.83 -27.38
CA GLU A 86 -0.47 -15.08 -28.76
C GLU A 86 0.98 -15.59 -28.85
N GLY A 87 1.71 -15.61 -27.73
CA GLY A 87 3.13 -15.90 -27.66
C GLY A 87 3.99 -14.64 -27.82
N GLU A 88 5.24 -14.78 -27.44
CA GLU A 88 6.24 -13.73 -27.58
C GLU A 88 7.32 -14.18 -28.53
N THR A 89 7.93 -13.25 -29.29
CA THR A 89 9.12 -13.49 -30.09
C THR A 89 10.32 -12.94 -29.32
N VAL A 90 11.38 -13.75 -29.24
CA VAL A 90 12.60 -13.38 -28.51
C VAL A 90 13.80 -13.31 -29.41
N GLU A 91 14.76 -12.47 -29.01
CA GLU A 91 16.04 -12.30 -29.66
C GLU A 91 17.16 -12.14 -28.62
N SER A 92 18.39 -12.40 -29.03
CA SER A 92 19.56 -12.11 -28.19
C SER A 92 19.95 -10.62 -28.28
N PRO A 93 20.56 -10.04 -27.25
CA PRO A 93 20.97 -8.63 -27.23
C PRO A 93 21.91 -8.22 -28.36
N ASN A 94 22.69 -9.16 -28.85
CA ASN A 94 23.67 -8.96 -29.98
C ASN A 94 23.11 -9.37 -31.35
N GLY A 95 21.88 -9.88 -31.43
CA GLY A 95 21.24 -10.34 -32.64
C GLY A 95 21.83 -11.64 -33.21
N ALA A 96 22.59 -12.41 -32.43
CA ALA A 96 23.10 -13.71 -32.84
C ALA A 96 21.98 -14.76 -32.98
N MET A 97 20.96 -14.67 -32.10
CA MET A 97 19.74 -15.46 -32.14
C MET A 97 18.53 -14.52 -32.32
N VAL A 98 17.68 -14.84 -33.30
CA VAL A 98 16.50 -14.05 -33.65
C VAL A 98 15.29 -14.97 -33.87
N ASP A 99 14.09 -14.39 -33.93
CA ASP A 99 12.85 -15.10 -34.25
C ASP A 99 12.57 -16.30 -33.31
N GLY A 100 13.03 -16.20 -32.07
CA GLY A 100 12.77 -17.22 -31.06
C GLY A 100 11.27 -17.28 -30.73
N THR A 101 10.62 -18.44 -30.96
CA THR A 101 9.15 -18.59 -30.79
C THR A 101 8.78 -19.95 -30.24
N VAL A 102 7.56 -20.05 -29.72
CA VAL A 102 6.91 -21.31 -29.30
C VAL A 102 5.56 -21.49 -30.02
N ASN A 103 5.27 -22.70 -30.45
CA ASN A 103 3.98 -23.03 -31.08
C ASN A 103 3.50 -24.43 -30.65
N PRO A 104 2.20 -24.56 -30.17
CA PRO A 104 1.24 -23.49 -29.96
C PRO A 104 1.66 -22.62 -28.79
N ALA A 105 1.11 -21.38 -28.68
CA ALA A 105 1.33 -20.50 -27.52
C ALA A 105 0.48 -20.90 -26.32
N VAL A 106 -0.67 -21.53 -26.54
CA VAL A 106 -1.61 -22.00 -25.51
C VAL A 106 -2.00 -23.45 -25.79
N GLY A 107 -2.04 -24.24 -24.75
CA GLY A 107 -2.45 -25.65 -24.78
C GLY A 107 -2.87 -26.16 -23.42
N VAL A 108 -3.05 -27.49 -23.33
CA VAL A 108 -3.42 -28.18 -22.09
C VAL A 108 -2.35 -29.21 -21.72
N PRO A 109 -2.28 -29.69 -20.49
CA PRO A 109 -1.35 -30.75 -20.07
C PRO A 109 -1.33 -31.93 -21.06
N GLY A 110 -0.13 -32.30 -21.48
CA GLY A 110 0.10 -33.32 -22.52
C GLY A 110 0.25 -32.77 -23.92
N THR A 111 0.10 -31.46 -24.16
CA THR A 111 0.34 -30.83 -25.46
C THR A 111 1.83 -30.85 -25.79
N PHE A 112 2.14 -31.07 -27.09
CA PHE A 112 3.48 -30.94 -27.65
C PHE A 112 3.69 -29.49 -28.10
N TYR A 113 4.76 -28.88 -27.64
CA TYR A 113 5.16 -27.51 -27.95
C TYR A 113 6.46 -27.54 -28.76
N THR A 114 6.48 -26.83 -29.87
CA THR A 114 7.66 -26.73 -30.70
C THR A 114 8.30 -25.36 -30.54
N PHE A 115 9.51 -25.32 -30.04
CA PHE A 115 10.34 -24.14 -29.88
C PHE A 115 11.27 -24.00 -31.05
N ASN A 116 11.34 -22.82 -31.64
CA ASN A 116 12.22 -22.51 -32.79
C ASN A 116 13.03 -21.25 -32.48
N VAL A 117 14.27 -21.22 -32.95
CA VAL A 117 15.12 -20.03 -32.92
C VAL A 117 16.01 -20.02 -34.15
N THR A 118 16.30 -18.86 -34.72
CA THR A 118 17.16 -18.69 -35.89
C THR A 118 18.51 -18.15 -35.46
N LEU A 119 19.58 -18.85 -35.82
CA LEU A 119 20.95 -18.40 -35.68
C LEU A 119 21.35 -17.61 -36.94
N THR A 120 21.66 -16.32 -36.74
CA THR A 120 22.04 -15.42 -37.87
C THR A 120 23.37 -15.76 -38.50
N SER A 121 24.29 -16.43 -37.78
CA SER A 121 25.55 -16.93 -38.32
C SER A 121 25.39 -18.00 -39.41
N GLY A 122 24.21 -18.63 -39.50
CA GLY A 122 23.93 -19.75 -40.37
C GLY A 122 24.69 -21.04 -40.03
N ALA A 123 25.31 -21.13 -38.86
CA ALA A 123 25.97 -22.33 -38.38
C ALA A 123 24.96 -23.46 -38.18
N THR A 124 25.26 -24.66 -38.68
CA THR A 124 24.36 -25.82 -38.58
C THR A 124 24.80 -26.85 -37.54
N ASP A 125 25.96 -26.63 -36.95
CA ASP A 125 26.59 -27.45 -35.89
C ASP A 125 26.75 -26.75 -34.55
N ALA A 126 26.02 -25.64 -34.36
CA ALA A 126 26.07 -24.89 -33.14
C ALA A 126 25.36 -25.64 -32.01
N ASP A 127 25.88 -25.49 -30.79
CA ASP A 127 25.27 -26.04 -29.59
C ASP A 127 24.25 -25.04 -29.00
N VAL A 128 22.99 -25.23 -29.39
CA VAL A 128 21.86 -24.40 -28.99
C VAL A 128 21.02 -25.16 -27.98
N HIS A 129 20.68 -24.52 -26.88
CA HIS A 129 19.88 -25.10 -25.79
C HIS A 129 18.60 -24.33 -25.59
N LEU A 130 17.55 -25.05 -25.20
CA LEU A 130 16.28 -24.53 -24.72
C LEU A 130 16.26 -24.64 -23.20
N TYR A 131 16.07 -23.51 -22.53
CA TYR A 131 15.85 -23.44 -21.08
C TYR A 131 14.39 -23.11 -20.82
N LEU A 132 13.72 -23.93 -19.98
CA LEU A 132 12.30 -23.78 -19.62
C LEU A 132 12.13 -23.68 -18.11
N THR A 133 11.28 -22.75 -17.68
CA THR A 133 10.85 -22.60 -16.28
C THR A 133 9.32 -22.71 -16.19
N ASN A 134 8.79 -23.15 -15.06
CA ASN A 134 7.36 -23.10 -14.77
C ASN A 134 7.11 -22.04 -13.69
N ASP A 135 6.55 -20.90 -14.07
CA ASP A 135 6.33 -19.76 -13.17
C ASP A 135 5.18 -19.99 -12.17
N TRP A 136 4.34 -20.99 -12.40
CA TRP A 136 3.32 -21.38 -11.41
C TRP A 136 3.89 -22.25 -10.28
N ASP A 137 5.04 -22.88 -10.51
CA ASP A 137 5.75 -23.60 -9.48
C ASP A 137 6.59 -22.62 -8.64
N THR A 138 6.26 -22.47 -7.37
CA THR A 138 6.96 -21.57 -6.44
C THR A 138 8.42 -21.94 -6.18
N GLY A 139 8.88 -23.06 -6.73
CA GLY A 139 10.24 -23.57 -6.59
C GLY A 139 11.24 -23.04 -7.61
N GLN A 140 10.84 -22.31 -8.65
CA GLN A 140 11.71 -21.89 -9.76
C GLN A 140 12.60 -23.05 -10.28
N SER A 141 12.06 -24.25 -10.34
CA SER A 141 12.79 -25.40 -10.86
C SER A 141 12.96 -25.21 -12.35
N ALA A 142 14.20 -25.04 -12.80
CA ALA A 142 14.53 -25.21 -14.21
C ALA A 142 14.04 -26.58 -14.65
N ILE A 143 12.98 -26.63 -15.44
CA ILE A 143 12.33 -27.89 -15.76
C ILE A 143 13.16 -28.63 -16.79
N THR A 144 13.78 -27.93 -17.74
CA THR A 144 14.66 -28.54 -18.70
C THR A 144 15.70 -27.55 -19.22
N ASN A 145 16.94 -28.01 -19.30
CA ASN A 145 17.98 -27.48 -20.19
C ASN A 145 18.23 -28.57 -21.22
N THR A 146 17.77 -28.38 -22.45
CA THR A 146 17.78 -29.42 -23.48
C THR A 146 18.38 -28.87 -24.77
N SER A 147 19.32 -29.62 -25.38
CA SER A 147 19.88 -29.26 -26.65
C SER A 147 18.83 -29.30 -27.78
N MET A 148 18.94 -28.35 -28.69
CA MET A 148 18.07 -28.21 -29.85
C MET A 148 18.76 -28.82 -31.09
N ALA A 149 17.96 -29.30 -32.02
CA ALA A 149 18.47 -29.84 -33.27
C ALA A 149 18.35 -28.81 -34.40
N PHE A 150 19.36 -28.78 -35.28
CA PHE A 150 19.23 -28.06 -36.53
C PHE A 150 18.04 -28.62 -37.33
N SER A 151 17.18 -27.75 -37.81
CA SER A 151 15.98 -28.10 -38.57
C SER A 151 16.16 -27.81 -40.09
N HIS A 152 16.43 -26.57 -40.45
CA HIS A 152 16.58 -26.15 -41.84
C HIS A 152 17.25 -24.76 -41.92
N ASN A 153 17.66 -24.39 -43.13
CA ASN A 153 18.13 -23.04 -43.41
C ASN A 153 16.96 -22.14 -43.82
N ALA A 154 16.84 -20.97 -43.20
CA ALA A 154 15.96 -19.88 -43.58
C ALA A 154 16.76 -18.76 -44.29
N SER A 155 16.06 -17.76 -44.81
CA SER A 155 16.68 -16.62 -45.48
C SER A 155 17.58 -15.78 -44.58
N ASN A 156 17.33 -15.80 -43.27
CA ASN A 156 18.00 -15.01 -42.22
C ASN A 156 18.95 -15.85 -41.35
N GLY A 157 19.13 -17.16 -41.62
CA GLY A 157 20.04 -17.98 -40.85
C GLY A 157 19.66 -19.46 -40.75
N ALA A 158 20.27 -20.18 -39.82
CA ALA A 158 19.99 -21.57 -39.50
C ALA A 158 18.93 -21.68 -38.38
N VAL A 159 17.86 -22.41 -38.67
CA VAL A 159 16.76 -22.63 -37.70
C VAL A 159 17.04 -23.86 -36.86
N TYR A 160 17.03 -23.69 -35.56
CA TYR A 160 17.05 -24.76 -34.55
C TYR A 160 15.66 -24.98 -33.98
N SER A 161 15.31 -26.25 -33.75
CA SER A 161 14.00 -26.63 -33.31
C SER A 161 14.06 -27.70 -32.20
N ARG A 162 13.14 -27.60 -31.23
CA ARG A 162 12.92 -28.62 -30.21
C ARG A 162 11.45 -28.77 -29.91
N THR A 163 10.95 -29.98 -29.93
CA THR A 163 9.58 -30.29 -29.47
C THR A 163 9.64 -30.92 -28.08
N VAL A 164 8.84 -30.37 -27.15
CA VAL A 164 8.74 -30.81 -25.75
C VAL A 164 7.29 -31.06 -25.45
N GLN A 165 6.98 -32.18 -24.77
CA GLN A 165 5.66 -32.43 -24.20
C GLN A 165 5.62 -31.89 -22.76
N LEU A 166 4.68 -31.01 -22.48
CA LEU A 166 4.49 -30.46 -21.13
C LEU A 166 3.28 -31.14 -20.47
N ASN A 167 3.53 -31.88 -19.41
CA ASN A 167 2.50 -32.66 -18.71
C ASN A 167 1.94 -31.91 -17.49
N GLU A 168 2.65 -30.94 -16.94
CA GLU A 168 2.25 -30.18 -15.77
C GLU A 168 1.56 -28.88 -16.17
N SER A 169 0.49 -28.50 -15.45
CA SER A 169 -0.17 -27.21 -15.63
C SER A 169 0.79 -26.08 -15.24
N GLY A 170 0.86 -25.04 -16.04
CA GLY A 170 1.68 -23.86 -15.72
C GLY A 170 1.67 -22.78 -16.78
N LEU A 171 2.12 -21.62 -16.37
CA LEU A 171 2.63 -20.58 -17.26
C LEU A 171 4.14 -20.76 -17.31
N TYR A 172 4.63 -21.10 -18.47
CA TYR A 172 6.06 -21.35 -18.66
C TYR A 172 6.78 -20.06 -19.08
N GLY A 173 8.06 -19.96 -18.70
CA GLY A 173 9.02 -19.03 -19.27
C GLY A 173 10.02 -19.82 -20.11
N PHE A 174 10.53 -19.24 -21.19
CA PHE A 174 11.58 -19.85 -22.00
C PHE A 174 12.64 -18.84 -22.43
N GLU A 175 13.85 -19.36 -22.62
CA GLU A 175 14.97 -18.65 -23.22
C GLU A 175 15.81 -19.62 -24.05
N PHE A 176 16.52 -19.12 -25.06
CA PHE A 176 17.47 -19.89 -25.85
C PHE A 176 18.89 -19.51 -25.45
N LEU A 177 19.72 -20.53 -25.32
CA LEU A 177 21.12 -20.40 -24.94
C LEU A 177 22.01 -20.93 -26.08
N LEU A 178 22.99 -20.16 -26.49
CA LEU A 178 24.02 -20.56 -27.46
C LEU A 178 25.34 -20.76 -26.74
N ASP A 179 25.90 -21.98 -26.82
CA ASP A 179 27.23 -22.25 -26.30
C ASP A 179 28.30 -21.84 -27.28
N THR A 180 29.04 -20.80 -26.96
CA THR A 180 30.20 -20.33 -27.72
C THR A 180 31.54 -20.63 -27.03
N THR A 181 31.52 -21.42 -25.95
CA THR A 181 32.72 -21.70 -25.13
C THR A 181 33.81 -22.45 -25.92
N SER A 182 33.44 -23.29 -26.88
CA SER A 182 34.36 -24.00 -27.76
C SER A 182 35.18 -23.06 -28.65
N SER A 183 34.68 -21.86 -28.93
CA SER A 183 35.38 -20.80 -29.71
C SER A 183 36.03 -19.73 -28.81
N GLY A 184 36.08 -19.96 -27.48
CA GLY A 184 36.68 -19.03 -26.52
C GLY A 184 35.71 -17.91 -26.05
N GLY A 185 34.43 -18.03 -26.41
CA GLY A 185 33.36 -17.14 -25.96
C GLY A 185 32.75 -17.56 -24.62
N SER A 186 31.58 -17.03 -24.33
CA SER A 186 30.73 -17.37 -23.20
C SER A 186 29.34 -17.79 -23.67
N TRP A 187 28.49 -18.29 -22.79
CA TRP A 187 27.09 -18.52 -23.11
C TRP A 187 26.40 -17.21 -23.49
N GLU A 188 25.72 -17.24 -24.63
CA GLU A 188 24.83 -16.15 -25.05
C GLU A 188 23.39 -16.57 -24.87
N ALA A 189 22.56 -15.69 -24.30
CA ALA A 189 21.15 -15.93 -24.04
C ALA A 189 20.28 -14.96 -24.84
N THR A 190 19.07 -15.40 -25.23
CA THR A 190 18.00 -14.48 -25.62
C THR A 190 17.43 -13.76 -24.40
N TYR A 191 16.65 -12.71 -24.63
CA TYR A 191 15.75 -12.24 -23.59
C TYR A 191 14.79 -13.36 -23.21
N GLY A 192 14.48 -13.52 -21.93
CA GLY A 192 13.46 -14.46 -21.47
C GLY A 192 12.06 -14.01 -21.90
N ALA A 193 11.24 -14.95 -22.33
CA ALA A 193 9.84 -14.71 -22.69
C ALA A 193 8.89 -15.56 -21.89
N TYR A 194 7.66 -15.08 -21.76
CA TYR A 194 6.55 -15.86 -21.23
C TYR A 194 5.97 -16.76 -22.33
N GLY A 195 5.49 -17.91 -21.90
CA GLY A 195 4.88 -18.93 -22.75
C GLY A 195 5.71 -20.22 -22.79
N PRO A 196 5.06 -21.32 -23.19
CA PRO A 196 3.64 -21.44 -23.49
C PRO A 196 2.76 -21.45 -22.22
N VAL A 197 1.47 -21.16 -22.38
CA VAL A 197 0.46 -21.43 -21.38
C VAL A 197 0.01 -22.89 -21.52
N ASN A 198 0.31 -23.73 -20.54
CA ASN A 198 -0.05 -25.15 -20.56
C ASN A 198 -0.99 -25.45 -19.39
N ALA A 199 -2.28 -25.08 -19.51
CA ALA A 199 -3.24 -25.28 -18.42
C ALA A 199 -4.68 -25.34 -18.93
N ASN A 200 -5.55 -26.04 -18.17
CA ASN A 200 -6.98 -25.99 -18.42
C ASN A 200 -7.56 -24.66 -17.97
N ASN A 201 -8.68 -24.23 -18.57
CA ASN A 201 -9.35 -22.97 -18.21
C ASN A 201 -9.68 -22.85 -16.72
N ASN A 202 -10.02 -23.95 -16.06
CA ASN A 202 -10.29 -23.95 -14.62
C ASN A 202 -9.03 -23.70 -13.78
N ASP A 203 -7.89 -24.27 -14.17
CA ASP A 203 -6.61 -24.07 -13.46
C ASP A 203 -6.18 -22.59 -13.62
N ILE A 204 -6.27 -22.03 -14.83
CA ILE A 204 -6.00 -20.63 -15.11
C ILE A 204 -6.90 -19.73 -14.26
N LEU A 205 -8.21 -20.01 -14.21
CA LEU A 205 -9.16 -19.24 -13.43
C LEU A 205 -8.82 -19.26 -11.94
N MET A 206 -8.54 -20.45 -11.40
CA MET A 206 -8.23 -20.63 -9.96
C MET A 206 -6.93 -19.94 -9.58
N TYR A 207 -5.90 -20.04 -10.41
CA TYR A 207 -4.62 -19.37 -10.20
C TYR A 207 -4.79 -17.84 -10.13
N TRP A 208 -5.49 -17.26 -11.12
CA TRP A 208 -5.70 -15.81 -11.16
C TRP A 208 -6.69 -15.33 -10.10
N LEU A 209 -7.65 -16.17 -9.68
CA LEU A 209 -8.54 -15.85 -8.55
C LEU A 209 -7.77 -15.76 -7.25
N GLN A 210 -6.89 -16.73 -6.99
CA GLN A 210 -6.03 -16.71 -5.81
C GLN A 210 -5.08 -15.51 -5.84
N SER A 211 -4.40 -15.26 -6.95
CA SER A 211 -3.49 -14.12 -7.13
C SER A 211 -4.22 -12.79 -6.96
N GLY A 212 -5.39 -12.61 -7.59
CA GLY A 212 -6.19 -11.39 -7.50
C GLY A 212 -6.67 -11.11 -6.08
N MET A 213 -7.10 -12.13 -5.35
CA MET A 213 -7.49 -11.97 -3.95
C MET A 213 -6.28 -11.65 -3.07
N MET A 214 -5.14 -12.29 -3.29
CA MET A 214 -3.90 -11.97 -2.56
C MET A 214 -3.50 -10.51 -2.81
N ILE A 215 -3.44 -10.05 -4.04
CA ILE A 215 -3.10 -8.65 -4.38
C ILE A 215 -4.08 -7.68 -3.72
N ALA A 216 -5.38 -7.93 -3.84
CA ALA A 216 -6.39 -7.05 -3.28
C ALA A 216 -6.29 -6.96 -1.74
N PHE A 217 -6.21 -8.10 -1.04
CA PHE A 217 -6.24 -8.11 0.42
C PHE A 217 -4.88 -7.77 1.05
N PHE A 218 -3.76 -8.31 0.54
CA PHE A 218 -2.46 -8.07 1.14
C PHE A 218 -1.85 -6.72 0.72
N ASN A 219 -1.95 -6.31 -0.55
CA ASN A 219 -1.35 -5.04 -0.96
C ASN A 219 -2.29 -3.86 -0.70
N ILE A 220 -3.51 -3.88 -1.26
CA ILE A 220 -4.44 -2.75 -1.13
C ILE A 220 -5.10 -2.77 0.26
N GLY A 221 -5.56 -3.92 0.71
CA GLY A 221 -6.29 -4.08 1.96
C GLY A 221 -5.43 -3.73 3.18
N LEU A 222 -4.20 -4.21 3.24
CA LEU A 222 -3.28 -3.85 4.32
C LEU A 222 -3.09 -2.33 4.41
N LEU A 223 -2.83 -1.67 3.28
CA LEU A 223 -2.68 -0.20 3.24
C LEU A 223 -3.95 0.52 3.66
N PHE A 224 -5.11 0.08 3.17
CA PHE A 224 -6.40 0.65 3.50
C PHE A 224 -6.74 0.52 4.99
N TYR A 225 -6.57 -0.67 5.58
CA TYR A 225 -6.85 -0.90 7.00
C TYR A 225 -5.83 -0.23 7.92
N MET A 226 -4.55 -0.18 7.53
CA MET A 226 -3.55 0.60 8.26
C MET A 226 -3.91 2.08 8.28
N LEU A 227 -4.39 2.64 7.18
CA LEU A 227 -4.88 4.03 7.10
C LEU A 227 -6.09 4.24 8.04
N LEU A 228 -7.07 3.32 8.03
CA LEU A 228 -8.22 3.38 8.93
C LEU A 228 -7.82 3.33 10.42
N LEU A 229 -6.89 2.44 10.77
CA LEU A 229 -6.36 2.32 12.14
C LEU A 229 -5.63 3.60 12.58
N LEU A 230 -4.80 4.17 11.70
CA LEU A 230 -4.08 5.41 11.97
C LEU A 230 -5.05 6.57 12.25
N VAL A 231 -6.06 6.72 11.40
CA VAL A 231 -7.08 7.77 11.60
C VAL A 231 -7.92 7.51 12.84
N PHE A 232 -8.26 6.26 13.13
CA PHE A 232 -8.96 5.91 14.37
C PHE A 232 -8.12 6.27 15.61
N TRP A 233 -6.83 5.97 15.59
CA TRP A 233 -5.92 6.30 16.68
C TRP A 233 -5.74 7.81 16.86
N MET A 234 -5.58 8.56 15.76
CA MET A 234 -5.52 10.02 15.82
C MET A 234 -6.77 10.65 16.40
N ASP A 235 -7.96 10.20 15.98
CA ASP A 235 -9.23 10.72 16.52
C ASP A 235 -9.39 10.41 18.02
N ARG A 236 -8.96 9.24 18.45
CA ARG A 236 -8.98 8.86 19.86
C ARG A 236 -8.03 9.74 20.68
N SER A 237 -6.82 9.98 20.17
CA SER A 237 -5.84 10.85 20.81
C SER A 237 -6.32 12.30 20.88
N ARG A 238 -6.94 12.84 19.83
CA ARG A 238 -7.53 14.19 19.83
C ARG A 238 -8.62 14.33 20.87
N LYS A 239 -9.57 13.38 20.93
CA LYS A 239 -10.64 13.40 21.94
C LYS A 239 -10.11 13.35 23.37
N LYS A 240 -9.03 12.59 23.61
CA LYS A 240 -8.39 12.53 24.91
C LYS A 240 -7.76 13.88 25.28
N MET A 241 -7.03 14.51 24.36
CA MET A 241 -6.43 15.83 24.57
C MET A 241 -7.49 16.92 24.78
N GLU A 242 -8.57 16.92 23.99
CA GLU A 242 -9.69 17.86 24.18
C GLU A 242 -10.36 17.70 25.55
N GLY A 243 -10.52 16.44 26.00
CA GLY A 243 -11.06 16.16 27.34
C GLY A 243 -10.15 16.65 28.47
N GLU A 244 -8.83 16.51 28.33
CA GLU A 244 -7.86 17.01 29.28
C GLU A 244 -7.81 18.55 29.30
N MET A 245 -7.87 19.18 28.12
CA MET A 245 -7.96 20.67 28.04
C MET A 245 -9.20 21.21 28.72
N LYS A 246 -10.39 20.63 28.47
CA LYS A 246 -11.62 21.03 29.14
C LYS A 246 -11.56 20.85 30.65
N LYS A 247 -10.94 19.77 31.14
CA LYS A 247 -10.73 19.59 32.60
C LYS A 247 -9.83 20.65 33.20
N ARG A 248 -8.75 21.04 32.46
CA ARG A 248 -7.84 22.12 32.90
C ARG A 248 -8.51 23.48 32.89
N GLU A 249 -9.32 23.78 31.86
CA GLU A 249 -10.12 25.02 31.82
C GLU A 249 -11.15 25.09 32.97
N ALA A 250 -11.84 23.98 33.24
CA ALA A 250 -12.76 23.90 34.35
C ALA A 250 -12.05 24.06 35.73
N ALA A 251 -10.87 23.46 35.89
CA ALA A 251 -10.05 23.62 37.10
C ALA A 251 -9.55 25.07 37.28
N LYS A 252 -9.18 25.73 36.15
CA LYS A 252 -8.81 27.15 36.15
C LYS A 252 -10.01 28.03 36.60
N ALA A 253 -11.19 27.78 36.04
CA ALA A 253 -12.38 28.54 36.39
C ALA A 253 -12.72 28.42 37.90
N VAL A 254 -12.61 27.20 38.44
CA VAL A 254 -12.83 26.97 39.91
C VAL A 254 -11.74 27.62 40.78
N ALA A 255 -10.49 27.63 40.31
CA ALA A 255 -9.38 28.27 41.03
C ALA A 255 -9.46 29.80 41.01
N THR A 256 -10.13 30.39 40.01
CA THR A 256 -10.33 31.86 39.91
C THR A 256 -11.51 32.34 40.79
N GLU A 257 -12.38 31.43 41.22
CA GLU A 257 -13.55 31.78 42.03
C GLU A 257 -13.29 31.82 43.55
N LYS A 258 -12.09 31.43 44.03
CA LYS A 258 -11.75 31.45 45.45
C LYS A 258 -10.41 32.11 45.69
N MET A 259 -10.42 33.15 46.51
CA MET A 259 -9.20 33.74 47.11
C MET A 259 -9.13 33.36 48.60
N VAL A 260 -7.92 33.35 49.15
CA VAL A 260 -7.70 33.13 50.58
C VAL A 260 -7.40 34.47 51.21
N CYS A 261 -8.13 34.80 52.25
CA CYS A 261 -7.93 36.02 53.02
C CYS A 261 -6.54 35.97 53.68
N SER A 262 -5.69 36.99 53.46
CA SER A 262 -4.34 37.08 54.02
C SER A 262 -4.30 37.17 55.55
N GLU A 263 -5.36 37.73 56.16
CA GLU A 263 -5.42 37.96 57.60
C GLU A 263 -5.95 36.76 58.39
N CYS A 264 -6.98 36.06 57.86
CA CYS A 264 -7.61 34.98 58.62
C CYS A 264 -7.52 33.61 57.93
N GLY A 265 -6.95 33.51 56.71
CA GLY A 265 -6.80 32.26 55.98
C GLY A 265 -8.08 31.64 55.46
N SER A 266 -9.22 32.34 55.51
CA SER A 266 -10.51 31.81 55.03
C SER A 266 -10.62 31.94 53.50
N ASP A 267 -11.29 30.95 52.86
CA ASP A 267 -11.65 30.99 51.44
C ASP A 267 -12.69 32.11 51.22
N VAL A 268 -12.41 32.99 50.27
CA VAL A 268 -13.25 34.12 49.91
C VAL A 268 -13.53 34.10 48.41
N PRO A 269 -14.75 34.41 47.97
CA PRO A 269 -15.04 34.59 46.55
C PRO A 269 -14.11 35.64 45.90
N ALA A 270 -13.68 35.42 44.67
CA ALA A 270 -12.74 36.31 43.98
C ALA A 270 -13.31 37.73 43.75
N ASP A 271 -14.62 37.88 43.77
CA ASP A 271 -15.35 39.12 43.57
C ASP A 271 -15.74 39.84 44.92
N ALA A 272 -15.37 39.27 46.08
CA ALA A 272 -15.68 39.86 47.36
C ALA A 272 -14.85 41.10 47.62
N GLU A 273 -15.51 42.22 48.05
CA GLU A 273 -14.85 43.47 48.46
C GLU A 273 -14.32 43.40 49.89
N LYS A 274 -14.84 42.45 50.70
CA LYS A 274 -14.45 42.25 52.12
C LYS A 274 -14.47 40.77 52.43
N CYS A 275 -13.58 40.36 53.35
CA CYS A 275 -13.62 39.02 53.91
C CYS A 275 -14.89 38.86 54.81
N PRO A 276 -15.75 37.83 54.52
CA PRO A 276 -16.96 37.63 55.35
C PRO A 276 -16.65 37.17 56.78
N GLN A 277 -15.42 36.67 57.01
CA GLN A 277 -15.05 36.09 58.31
C GLN A 277 -14.31 37.07 59.22
N CYS A 278 -13.42 37.91 58.70
CA CYS A 278 -12.66 38.87 59.52
C CYS A 278 -12.98 40.34 59.19
N GLY A 279 -13.75 40.64 58.15
CA GLY A 279 -14.13 41.98 57.77
C GLY A 279 -13.05 42.77 57.03
N GLU A 280 -11.86 42.20 56.77
CA GLU A 280 -10.78 42.85 56.09
C GLU A 280 -11.19 43.21 54.65
N ARG A 281 -10.84 44.44 54.19
CA ARG A 281 -11.10 44.92 52.84
C ARG A 281 -9.99 44.51 51.91
N PHE A 282 -10.34 43.96 50.77
CA PHE A 282 -9.38 43.62 49.72
C PHE A 282 -9.13 44.85 48.83
N ASP A 283 -7.95 45.44 48.92
CA ASP A 283 -7.53 46.52 48.07
C ASP A 283 -7.35 46.03 46.63
N ASP A 284 -7.54 46.90 45.63
CA ASP A 284 -7.44 46.58 44.20
C ASP A 284 -6.04 46.06 43.79
N ALA A 285 -5.00 46.28 44.61
CA ALA A 285 -3.67 45.74 44.43
C ALA A 285 -3.58 44.21 44.60
N GLN A 286 -4.49 43.61 45.41
CA GLN A 286 -4.52 42.15 45.60
C GLN A 286 -5.33 41.42 44.52
N LYS A 287 -6.19 42.13 43.78
CA LYS A 287 -6.92 41.57 42.65
C LYS A 287 -6.05 41.30 41.44
N ASN A 288 -4.85 41.89 41.36
CA ASN A 288 -3.92 41.77 40.25
C ASN A 288 -2.76 40.83 40.49
N ALA A 289 -2.76 40.04 41.57
CA ALA A 289 -1.84 38.92 41.72
C ALA A 289 -2.28 37.78 40.78
N THR A 290 -2.25 38.04 39.49
CA THR A 290 -2.28 37.01 38.45
C THR A 290 -1.09 36.12 38.68
N ALA A 291 -1.33 34.86 38.94
CA ALA A 291 -0.29 33.82 38.96
C ALA A 291 0.58 34.02 37.69
N GLU A 292 1.85 34.32 37.87
CA GLU A 292 2.80 34.44 36.75
C GLU A 292 2.72 33.14 35.94
N GLU A 293 2.28 33.26 34.71
CA GLU A 293 2.18 32.15 33.78
C GLU A 293 3.61 31.64 33.54
N LYS A 294 4.00 30.56 34.23
CA LYS A 294 5.27 29.92 33.99
C LYS A 294 5.23 29.22 32.65
N LYS A 295 6.25 29.48 31.84
CA LYS A 295 6.41 28.85 30.53
C LYS A 295 7.48 27.78 30.59
N CYS A 296 7.27 26.66 29.91
CA CYS A 296 8.26 25.62 29.77
C CYS A 296 9.54 26.15 29.13
N PRO A 297 10.71 25.97 29.74
CA PRO A 297 11.98 26.52 29.22
C PRO A 297 12.37 25.90 27.86
N LYS A 298 11.79 24.77 27.47
CA LYS A 298 12.14 24.09 26.22
C LYS A 298 11.18 24.37 25.08
N CYS A 299 9.86 24.55 25.34
CA CYS A 299 8.87 24.68 24.28
C CYS A 299 7.91 25.85 24.44
N ASN A 300 8.11 26.71 25.44
CA ASN A 300 7.28 27.88 25.76
C ASN A 300 5.79 27.58 26.04
N ALA A 301 5.40 26.31 26.18
CA ALA A 301 4.02 25.98 26.57
C ALA A 301 3.76 26.45 28.02
N VAL A 302 2.55 26.96 28.27
CA VAL A 302 2.12 27.35 29.62
C VAL A 302 2.04 26.13 30.51
N ILE A 303 2.70 26.15 31.67
CA ILE A 303 2.77 25.08 32.65
C ILE A 303 2.27 25.57 34.01
N PHE A 304 1.72 24.65 34.81
CA PHE A 304 1.29 24.93 36.16
C PHE A 304 2.37 24.51 37.16
N ASP A 305 2.41 25.16 38.34
CA ASP A 305 3.35 24.85 39.40
C ASP A 305 3.27 23.41 39.93
N THR A 306 2.14 22.76 39.67
CA THR A 306 1.89 21.36 40.05
C THR A 306 2.38 20.35 38.98
N ASP A 307 2.75 20.83 37.81
CA ASP A 307 3.13 19.94 36.72
C ASP A 307 4.57 19.43 36.90
N LYS A 308 4.77 18.15 37.10
CA LYS A 308 6.08 17.50 37.20
C LYS A 308 6.77 17.33 35.84
N LYS A 309 5.99 17.33 34.76
CA LYS A 309 6.47 17.20 33.37
C LYS A 309 5.67 18.12 32.46
N CYS A 310 6.34 18.72 31.49
CA CYS A 310 5.67 19.53 30.47
C CYS A 310 4.77 18.64 29.61
N TRP A 311 3.50 19.00 29.54
CA TRP A 311 2.50 18.26 28.74
C TRP A 311 2.75 18.25 27.23
N ASN A 312 3.50 19.28 26.72
CA ASN A 312 3.75 19.42 25.30
C ASN A 312 5.04 18.72 24.83
N CYS A 313 6.14 18.84 25.60
CA CYS A 313 7.44 18.30 25.19
C CYS A 313 8.01 17.21 26.11
N GLY A 314 7.30 16.83 27.18
CA GLY A 314 7.69 15.79 28.12
C GLY A 314 8.88 16.12 29.01
N THR A 315 9.43 17.36 28.94
CA THR A 315 10.57 17.78 29.78
C THR A 315 10.16 17.75 31.25
N GLU A 316 11.00 17.15 32.11
CA GLU A 316 10.81 17.18 33.57
C GLU A 316 11.00 18.61 34.11
N LEU A 317 10.04 19.09 34.87
CA LEU A 317 10.05 20.40 35.50
C LEU A 317 10.52 20.20 36.92
N MET A 318 11.67 20.78 37.28
CA MET A 318 12.18 20.69 38.64
C MET A 318 11.21 21.35 39.63
N ALA A 319 10.88 20.63 40.68
CA ALA A 319 10.16 21.22 41.81
C ALA A 319 11.00 22.37 42.42
N PRO A 320 10.38 23.50 42.82
CA PRO A 320 11.11 24.56 43.46
C PRO A 320 11.81 24.02 44.72
N PRO A 321 13.04 24.47 45.06
CA PRO A 321 13.72 24.08 46.29
C PRO A 321 12.81 24.49 47.47
N LYS A 322 12.58 23.55 48.38
CA LYS A 322 11.91 23.84 49.67
C LYS A 322 12.75 24.90 50.38
N GLN A 323 12.19 26.09 50.50
CA GLN A 323 12.76 27.09 51.41
C GLN A 323 12.61 26.55 52.81
N GLY A 324 13.77 26.32 53.45
CA GLY A 324 13.87 25.91 54.84
C GLY A 324 13.64 27.09 55.82
#